data_1d1e65f3d189dd679d07016f3e3d9113
#
_entry.id   1d1e65f3d189dd679d07016f3e3d9113
#
_cell.length_a   1.000
_cell.length_b   1.000
_cell.length_c   1.000
_cell.angle_alpha   90.00
_cell.angle_beta   90.00
_cell.angle_gamma   90.00
#
_symmetry.space_group_name_H-M   'P 1'
#
loop_
_entity.id
_entity.type
_entity.pdbx_description
1 polymer ?
#
loop_
_entity_poly.entity_id
_entity_poly.type
_entity_poly.pdbx_seq_one_letter_code
_entity_poly.pdbx_strand_id
1 'polypeptide(L)'
;MTSNLDEKGLRSIFNEYDVFFIDIWGVVHNGLNLFQNSVEVLEKLEKNKKQYVLLTNAPRPNYTVIEYLKKMGLDEKKAQQVYTSGQAALDQLKTMNSKTFFHIGPPRDFDLFKTFENYKIENINI
;
A
#
# COMPACT_ATOMS: atom_id res chain seq x y z
N MET A 1 -19.35 -18.09 12.06
CA MET A 1 -19.13 -17.15 13.19
C MET A 1 -17.96 -16.25 12.86
N THR A 2 -18.14 -14.97 12.97
CA THR A 2 -17.03 -14.00 12.89
C THR A 2 -16.21 -14.09 14.18
N SER A 3 -14.93 -14.43 14.08
CA SER A 3 -14.02 -14.37 15.23
C SER A 3 -13.78 -12.92 15.62
N ASN A 4 -14.04 -12.56 16.89
CA ASN A 4 -13.60 -11.27 17.41
C ASN A 4 -12.09 -11.32 17.68
N LEU A 5 -11.30 -10.57 16.91
CA LEU A 5 -9.86 -10.52 17.05
C LEU A 5 -9.38 -9.59 18.17
N ASP A 6 -10.26 -8.76 18.74
CA ASP A 6 -9.91 -7.78 19.79
C ASP A 6 -9.38 -8.45 21.07
N GLU A 7 -9.91 -9.64 21.38
CA GLU A 7 -9.50 -10.38 22.59
C GLU A 7 -8.32 -11.32 22.38
N LYS A 8 -8.30 -12.01 21.23
CA LYS A 8 -7.34 -13.10 20.97
C LYS A 8 -6.22 -12.71 20.02
N GLY A 9 -6.42 -11.60 19.30
CA GLY A 9 -5.49 -11.13 18.27
C GLY A 9 -5.40 -12.06 17.06
N LEU A 10 -4.54 -11.72 16.13
CA LEU A 10 -4.34 -12.44 14.87
C LEU A 10 -3.95 -13.92 15.08
N ARG A 11 -3.29 -14.25 16.20
CA ARG A 11 -2.86 -15.62 16.52
C ARG A 11 -4.00 -16.64 16.55
N SER A 12 -5.23 -16.21 16.79
CA SER A 12 -6.40 -17.10 16.85
C SER A 12 -6.81 -17.66 15.49
N ILE A 13 -6.47 -16.96 14.41
CA ILE A 13 -6.81 -17.33 13.03
C ILE A 13 -5.57 -17.53 12.13
N PHE A 14 -4.40 -17.35 12.69
CA PHE A 14 -3.13 -17.33 11.96
C PHE A 14 -2.91 -18.57 11.07
N ASN A 15 -3.31 -19.75 11.54
CA ASN A 15 -3.13 -20.99 10.81
C ASN A 15 -4.18 -21.24 9.72
N GLU A 16 -5.27 -20.47 9.73
CA GLU A 16 -6.37 -20.64 8.78
C GLU A 16 -6.09 -19.97 7.42
N TYR A 17 -5.11 -19.07 7.36
CA TYR A 17 -4.82 -18.27 6.18
C TYR A 17 -3.34 -18.33 5.79
N ASP A 18 -3.06 -18.29 4.50
CA ASP A 18 -1.72 -18.26 3.94
C ASP A 18 -1.27 -16.87 3.50
N VAL A 19 -2.24 -15.98 3.21
CA VAL A 19 -2.00 -14.62 2.70
C VAL A 19 -2.77 -13.62 3.55
N PHE A 20 -2.11 -12.50 3.90
CA PHE A 20 -2.68 -11.42 4.69
C PHE A 20 -2.59 -10.10 3.94
N PHE A 21 -3.72 -9.42 3.75
CA PHE A 21 -3.76 -8.04 3.30
C PHE A 21 -3.88 -7.14 4.53
N ILE A 22 -2.88 -6.29 4.73
CA ILE A 22 -2.71 -5.48 5.94
C ILE A 22 -2.74 -4.01 5.54
N ASP A 23 -3.70 -3.24 6.07
CA ASP A 23 -3.73 -1.80 5.90
C ASP A 23 -2.51 -1.14 6.57
N ILE A 24 -2.11 0.04 6.10
CA ILE A 24 -0.91 0.72 6.56
C ILE A 24 -1.23 1.81 7.57
N TRP A 25 -2.04 2.80 7.19
CA TRP A 25 -2.36 3.94 8.05
C TRP A 25 -3.25 3.52 9.23
N GLY A 26 -2.81 3.85 10.44
CA GLY A 26 -3.54 3.47 11.67
C GLY A 26 -3.36 2.00 12.07
N VAL A 27 -2.68 1.18 11.26
CA VAL A 27 -2.40 -0.24 11.50
C VAL A 27 -0.92 -0.51 11.65
N VAL A 28 -0.10 -0.05 10.72
CA VAL A 28 1.36 -0.20 10.76
C VAL A 28 2.04 1.02 11.37
N HIS A 29 1.48 2.22 11.15
CA HIS A 29 1.98 3.48 11.70
C HIS A 29 0.86 4.49 11.96
N ASN A 30 1.18 5.52 12.76
CA ASN A 30 0.27 6.64 13.08
C ASN A 30 0.58 7.94 12.30
N GLY A 31 1.42 7.86 11.29
CA GLY A 31 1.90 9.02 10.53
C GLY A 31 3.23 9.61 11.01
N LEU A 32 3.66 9.26 12.22
CA LEU A 32 4.91 9.71 12.82
C LEU A 32 5.84 8.54 13.16
N ASN A 33 5.29 7.49 13.73
CA ASN A 33 6.02 6.33 14.21
C ASN A 33 5.35 5.03 13.81
N LEU A 34 6.15 3.98 13.64
CA LEU A 34 5.68 2.61 13.49
C LEU A 34 5.07 2.12 14.81
N PHE A 35 4.02 1.32 14.70
CA PHE A 35 3.54 0.54 15.84
C PHE A 35 4.39 -0.72 16.00
N GLN A 36 5.13 -0.80 17.09
CA GLN A 36 6.07 -1.90 17.33
C GLN A 36 5.36 -3.27 17.28
N ASN A 37 4.18 -3.39 17.86
CA ASN A 37 3.40 -4.62 17.83
C ASN A 37 3.06 -5.08 16.39
N SER A 38 2.79 -4.13 15.50
CA SER A 38 2.52 -4.44 14.09
C SER A 38 3.78 -4.94 13.38
N VAL A 39 4.92 -4.32 13.63
CA VAL A 39 6.22 -4.79 13.09
C VAL A 39 6.52 -6.22 13.55
N GLU A 40 6.28 -6.52 14.82
CA GLU A 40 6.43 -7.88 15.36
C GLU A 40 5.49 -8.89 14.70
N VAL A 41 4.28 -8.48 14.35
CA VAL A 41 3.35 -9.34 13.59
C VAL A 41 3.91 -9.65 12.21
N LEU A 42 4.44 -8.65 11.48
CA LEU A 42 5.08 -8.86 10.18
C LEU A 42 6.26 -9.84 10.28
N GLU A 43 7.09 -9.69 11.31
CA GLU A 43 8.21 -10.63 11.57
C GLU A 43 7.73 -12.06 11.82
N LYS A 44 6.65 -12.22 12.58
CA LYS A 44 6.05 -13.54 12.84
C LYS A 44 5.45 -14.16 11.57
N LEU A 45 4.82 -13.36 10.70
CA LEU A 45 4.34 -13.82 9.40
C LEU A 45 5.50 -14.35 8.55
N GLU A 46 6.56 -13.58 8.39
CA GLU A 46 7.77 -13.99 7.66
C GLU A 46 8.40 -15.26 8.22
N LYS A 47 8.57 -15.33 9.54
CA LYS A 47 9.16 -16.46 10.24
C LYS A 47 8.37 -17.76 10.03
N ASN A 48 7.07 -17.65 9.87
CA ASN A 48 6.17 -18.78 9.61
C ASN A 48 5.86 -18.97 8.12
N LYS A 49 6.61 -18.32 7.22
CA LYS A 49 6.46 -18.43 5.76
C LYS A 49 5.07 -18.04 5.25
N LYS A 50 4.36 -17.19 5.99
CA LYS A 50 3.11 -16.58 5.55
C LYS A 50 3.39 -15.41 4.63
N GLN A 51 2.55 -15.25 3.62
CA GLN A 51 2.62 -14.11 2.71
C GLN A 51 1.80 -12.93 3.24
N TYR A 52 2.23 -11.72 2.95
CA TYR A 52 1.43 -10.53 3.23
C TYR A 52 1.70 -9.43 2.21
N VAL A 53 0.72 -8.57 2.06
CA VAL A 53 0.81 -7.33 1.29
C VAL A 53 0.42 -6.17 2.21
N LEU A 54 1.25 -5.15 2.27
CA LEU A 54 0.93 -3.88 2.91
C LEU A 54 0.11 -3.05 1.93
N LEU A 55 -1.21 -3.11 2.08
CA LEU A 55 -2.17 -2.52 1.16
C LEU A 55 -2.61 -1.15 1.65
N THR A 56 -2.61 -0.14 0.79
CA THR A 56 -3.05 1.21 1.14
C THR A 56 -3.84 1.88 0.03
N ASN A 57 -4.81 2.70 0.41
CA ASN A 57 -5.55 3.57 -0.51
C ASN A 57 -4.78 4.85 -0.90
N ALA A 58 -3.50 4.97 -0.56
CA ALA A 58 -2.69 6.12 -0.94
C ALA A 58 -2.63 6.28 -2.47
N PRO A 59 -2.99 7.45 -3.04
CA PRO A 59 -2.91 7.72 -4.47
C PRO A 59 -1.46 8.08 -4.86
N ARG A 60 -0.53 7.20 -4.53
CA ARG A 60 0.92 7.36 -4.73
C ARG A 60 1.52 6.11 -5.35
N PRO A 61 2.59 6.23 -6.14
CA PRO A 61 3.37 5.06 -6.54
C PRO A 61 3.92 4.30 -5.33
N ASN A 62 4.10 3.00 -5.46
CA ASN A 62 4.63 2.16 -4.37
C ASN A 62 5.91 2.74 -3.76
N TYR A 63 6.86 3.19 -4.59
CA TYR A 63 8.17 3.68 -4.12
C TYR A 63 8.04 4.84 -3.13
N THR A 64 7.05 5.72 -3.30
CA THR A 64 6.83 6.86 -2.40
C THR A 64 6.47 6.40 -0.98
N VAL A 65 5.61 5.39 -0.88
CA VAL A 65 5.19 4.83 0.41
C VAL A 65 6.29 3.95 1.00
N ILE A 66 6.99 3.19 0.17
CA ILE A 66 8.17 2.39 0.59
C ILE A 66 9.22 3.28 1.26
N GLU A 67 9.62 4.36 0.60
CA GLU A 67 10.62 5.29 1.15
C GLU A 67 10.13 5.98 2.44
N TYR A 68 8.85 6.28 2.52
CA TYR A 68 8.25 6.85 3.73
C TYR A 68 8.32 5.88 4.92
N LEU A 69 7.96 4.62 4.71
CA LEU A 69 8.05 3.59 5.76
C LEU A 69 9.50 3.28 6.16
N LYS A 70 10.42 3.27 5.21
CA LYS A 70 11.86 3.12 5.49
C LYS A 70 12.39 4.27 6.35
N LYS A 71 11.99 5.51 6.07
CA LYS A 71 12.35 6.67 6.90
C LYS A 71 11.82 6.57 8.33
N MET A 72 10.69 5.88 8.54
CA MET A 72 10.17 5.58 9.88
C MET A 72 10.91 4.42 10.56
N GLY A 73 11.81 3.73 9.86
CA GLY A 73 12.60 2.62 10.39
C GLY A 73 12.05 1.22 10.06
N LEU A 74 11.07 1.11 9.15
CA LEU A 74 10.64 -0.21 8.68
C LEU A 74 11.76 -0.83 7.84
N ASP A 75 12.04 -2.10 8.11
CA ASP A 75 12.98 -2.90 7.33
C ASP A 75 12.62 -2.91 5.84
N GLU A 76 13.63 -2.81 4.97
CA GLU A 76 13.43 -2.69 3.53
C GLU A 76 12.65 -3.86 2.93
N LYS A 77 12.94 -5.09 3.36
CA LYS A 77 12.23 -6.29 2.86
C LYS A 77 10.74 -6.22 3.18
N LYS A 78 10.38 -5.73 4.37
CA LYS A 78 8.98 -5.52 4.76
C LYS A 78 8.35 -4.38 3.96
N ALA A 79 9.06 -3.27 3.79
CA ALA A 79 8.58 -2.13 3.02
C ALA A 79 8.32 -2.47 1.55
N GLN A 80 9.08 -3.38 0.95
CA GLN A 80 8.86 -3.85 -0.42
C GLN A 80 7.54 -4.62 -0.63
N GLN A 81 6.85 -5.00 0.45
CA GLN A 81 5.54 -5.64 0.37
C GLN A 81 4.38 -4.64 0.18
N VAL A 82 4.68 -3.35 0.02
CA VAL A 82 3.67 -2.30 -0.20
C VAL A 82 3.04 -2.42 -1.58
N TYR A 83 1.71 -2.31 -1.61
CA TYR A 83 0.95 -2.09 -2.82
C TYR A 83 -0.09 -0.99 -2.60
N THR A 84 -0.05 0.04 -3.43
CA THR A 84 -0.88 1.25 -3.30
C THR A 84 -1.98 1.31 -4.35
N SER A 85 -3.05 2.05 -4.08
CA SER A 85 -4.07 2.35 -5.09
C SER A 85 -3.48 3.13 -6.28
N GLY A 86 -2.51 4.00 -6.01
CA GLY A 86 -1.79 4.71 -7.07
C GLY A 86 -1.00 3.77 -7.98
N GLN A 87 -0.32 2.77 -7.41
CA GLN A 87 0.38 1.76 -8.22
C GLN A 87 -0.59 0.93 -9.05
N ALA A 88 -1.73 0.55 -8.48
CA ALA A 88 -2.76 -0.18 -9.22
C ALA A 88 -3.26 0.62 -10.43
N ALA A 89 -3.47 1.94 -10.27
CA ALA A 89 -3.84 2.81 -11.38
C ALA A 89 -2.75 2.89 -12.46
N LEU A 90 -1.48 2.99 -12.06
CA LEU A 90 -0.34 2.96 -13.01
C LEU A 90 -0.25 1.64 -13.75
N ASP A 91 -0.40 0.53 -13.06
CA ASP A 91 -0.34 -0.81 -13.66
C ASP A 91 -1.51 -1.02 -14.62
N GLN A 92 -2.71 -0.57 -14.27
CA GLN A 92 -3.86 -0.59 -15.17
C GLN A 92 -3.62 0.26 -16.41
N LEU A 93 -3.08 1.48 -16.26
CA LEU A 93 -2.82 2.38 -17.38
C LEU A 93 -1.80 1.79 -18.38
N LYS A 94 -0.82 1.02 -17.89
CA LYS A 94 0.13 0.29 -18.76
C LYS A 94 -0.55 -0.70 -19.70
N THR A 95 -1.64 -1.30 -19.28
CA THR A 95 -2.37 -2.33 -20.05
C THR A 95 -3.38 -1.76 -21.03
N MET A 96 -3.74 -0.47 -20.89
CA MET A 96 -4.74 0.17 -21.74
C MET A 96 -4.17 0.48 -23.14
N ASN A 97 -4.96 0.27 -24.18
CA ASN A 97 -4.60 0.60 -25.55
C ASN A 97 -4.53 2.13 -25.76
N SER A 98 -5.50 2.87 -25.23
CA SER A 98 -5.46 4.34 -25.17
C SER A 98 -5.01 4.76 -23.78
N LYS A 99 -3.99 5.62 -23.72
CA LYS A 99 -3.39 6.10 -22.47
C LYS A 99 -3.74 7.56 -22.17
N THR A 100 -4.49 8.23 -23.06
CA THR A 100 -4.91 9.61 -22.81
C THR A 100 -5.83 9.67 -21.60
N PHE A 101 -5.49 10.50 -20.62
CA PHE A 101 -6.24 10.64 -19.38
C PHE A 101 -6.27 12.09 -18.88
N PHE A 102 -7.25 12.37 -18.05
CA PHE A 102 -7.36 13.60 -17.28
C PHE A 102 -7.30 13.25 -15.79
N HIS A 103 -6.42 13.93 -15.04
CA HIS A 103 -6.25 13.68 -13.60
C HIS A 103 -7.10 14.64 -12.78
N ILE A 104 -8.01 14.10 -11.99
CA ILE A 104 -8.79 14.84 -10.99
C ILE A 104 -8.21 14.52 -9.61
N GLY A 105 -7.61 15.51 -8.97
CA GLY A 105 -6.98 15.35 -7.66
C GLY A 105 -6.26 16.61 -7.19
N PRO A 106 -5.78 16.63 -5.94
CA PRO A 106 -5.03 17.77 -5.42
C PRO A 106 -3.63 17.84 -6.04
N PRO A 107 -3.01 19.03 -6.09
CA PRO A 107 -1.67 19.22 -6.67
C PRO A 107 -0.58 18.31 -6.08
N ARG A 108 -0.71 17.95 -4.80
CA ARG A 108 0.23 17.02 -4.12
C ARG A 108 0.31 15.63 -4.73
N ASP A 109 -0.70 15.24 -5.52
CA ASP A 109 -0.80 13.90 -6.14
C ASP A 109 -0.47 13.95 -7.65
N PHE A 110 -0.09 15.10 -8.20
CA PHE A 110 0.18 15.25 -9.64
C PHE A 110 1.40 14.47 -10.13
N ASP A 111 2.31 14.12 -9.25
CA ASP A 111 3.46 13.26 -9.57
C ASP A 111 3.12 11.78 -9.77
N LEU A 112 1.90 11.37 -9.39
CA LEU A 112 1.44 9.98 -9.53
C LEU A 112 1.64 9.47 -10.97
N PHE A 113 1.22 10.26 -11.97
CA PHE A 113 1.25 9.88 -13.37
C PHE A 113 2.46 10.44 -14.15
N LYS A 114 3.52 10.86 -13.47
CA LYS A 114 4.70 11.47 -14.09
C LYS A 114 5.27 10.61 -15.23
N THR A 115 5.27 9.29 -15.10
CA THR A 115 5.73 8.36 -16.14
C THR A 115 4.84 8.40 -17.39
N PHE A 116 3.62 8.89 -17.26
CA PHE A 116 2.63 9.00 -18.35
C PHE A 116 2.27 10.44 -18.69
N GLU A 117 3.11 11.42 -18.31
CA GLU A 117 2.83 12.86 -18.48
C GLU A 117 2.46 13.23 -19.92
N ASN A 118 3.10 12.60 -20.91
CA ASN A 118 2.82 12.84 -22.33
C ASN A 118 1.40 12.44 -22.77
N TYR A 119 0.68 11.68 -21.96
CA TYR A 119 -0.68 11.24 -22.23
C TYR A 119 -1.74 12.02 -21.41
N LYS A 120 -1.28 12.89 -20.52
CA LYS A 120 -2.16 13.72 -19.69
C LYS A 120 -2.71 14.88 -20.50
N ILE A 121 -4.00 15.09 -20.43
CA ILE A 121 -4.67 16.27 -20.99
C ILE A 121 -4.97 17.29 -19.90
N GLU A 122 -4.74 18.57 -20.21
CA GLU A 122 -4.92 19.68 -19.25
C GLU A 122 -6.35 20.22 -19.21
N ASN A 123 -7.10 20.06 -20.31
CA ASN A 123 -8.46 20.58 -20.44
C ASN A 123 -9.38 19.52 -21.02
N ILE A 124 -10.56 19.41 -20.45
CA ILE A 124 -11.69 18.68 -21.05
C ILE A 124 -12.58 19.72 -21.73
N ASN A 125 -12.60 19.70 -23.06
CA ASN A 125 -13.64 20.42 -23.80
C ASN A 125 -14.93 19.61 -23.71
N ILE A 126 -15.83 20.03 -22.84
CA ILE A 126 -17.19 19.48 -22.70
C ILE A 126 -18.10 20.18 -23.69
#